data_0ac1e7518f595dbce9f0d367d0544ea7
#
_entry.id   0ac1e7518f595dbce9f0d367d0544ea7
#
_cell.length_a   1.000
_cell.length_b   1.000
_cell.length_c   1.000
_cell.angle_alpha   90.00
_cell.angle_beta   90.00
_cell.angle_gamma   90.00
#
_symmetry.space_group_name_H-M   'P 1'
#
loop_
_entity.id
_entity.type
_entity.pdbx_description
1 polymer ?
#
loop_
_entity_poly.entity_id
_entity_poly.type
_entity_poly.pdbx_seq_one_letter_code
_entity_poly.pdbx_strand_id
1 'polypeptide(L)'
;MTGSTLLRAIVAAGVLALTGSLVQAQDKTFKLALQNPKGHPLVTGAEKFAELVAAKSGGKIKVSVFPGGTLGGDAQTVSASQGGTIEFVLLNSGILASQVKDFEVYDFPFMFANAKEADTVVDGPFGQKLHGKLADKGLVGLAYFELGFRNMTNSKRPITTVDDIAGLKLRVIPNAINVDWVKALGANPTPLAFPELYAALEQKAVDGQENPLSVILANKFFEVQKHLALTNHQYNPQSLIFSKKVWDTLSPGDRKILQDAAAEASKFQRQVNRDKAAGDLDQLKKNGMQVTELSAAELAKFRDKMKPVIAKHSEVVGADTVKALEAELSKLRK
;
A
#
# COMPACT_ATOMS: atom_id res chain seq x y z
N MET A 1 32.31 -94.91 -9.57
CA MET A 1 32.36 -94.27 -10.87
C MET A 1 31.72 -92.93 -10.69
N THR A 2 32.41 -92.01 -10.29
CA THR A 2 32.90 -90.71 -10.78
C THR A 2 31.81 -89.80 -11.44
N GLY A 3 31.47 -88.74 -10.80
CA GLY A 3 30.68 -87.66 -11.35
C GLY A 3 30.89 -86.42 -10.54
N SER A 4 31.83 -85.57 -10.96
CA SER A 4 32.19 -84.31 -10.34
C SER A 4 31.13 -83.24 -10.50
N THR A 5 30.75 -82.62 -9.41
CA THR A 5 29.82 -81.50 -9.38
C THR A 5 30.60 -80.18 -9.35
N LEU A 6 30.54 -79.42 -10.43
CA LEU A 6 31.07 -78.06 -10.55
C LEU A 6 30.16 -77.08 -9.83
N LEU A 7 30.70 -76.43 -8.82
CA LEU A 7 30.07 -75.33 -8.08
C LEU A 7 30.26 -74.05 -8.87
N ARG A 8 29.19 -73.48 -9.42
CA ARG A 8 29.16 -72.12 -10.01
C ARG A 8 28.72 -71.15 -8.96
N ALA A 9 29.67 -70.35 -8.47
CA ALA A 9 29.37 -69.15 -7.66
C ALA A 9 28.81 -68.03 -8.56
N ILE A 10 27.57 -67.58 -8.34
CA ILE A 10 26.95 -66.39 -8.94
C ILE A 10 27.22 -65.25 -7.99
N VAL A 11 28.07 -64.30 -8.40
CA VAL A 11 28.32 -63.06 -7.73
C VAL A 11 27.13 -62.10 -8.16
N ALA A 12 26.16 -61.92 -7.29
CA ALA A 12 25.11 -60.92 -7.49
C ALA A 12 25.67 -59.55 -7.06
N ALA A 13 26.10 -58.74 -8.03
CA ALA A 13 26.39 -57.31 -7.81
C ALA A 13 25.11 -56.54 -7.61
N GLY A 14 24.80 -56.24 -6.35
CA GLY A 14 23.66 -55.34 -6.01
C GLY A 14 23.97 -53.90 -6.41
N VAL A 15 23.40 -53.43 -7.52
CA VAL A 15 23.36 -52.00 -7.84
C VAL A 15 22.33 -51.36 -6.92
N LEU A 16 22.77 -50.72 -5.83
CA LEU A 16 21.93 -49.79 -5.06
C LEU A 16 21.65 -48.57 -5.96
N ALA A 17 20.53 -48.60 -6.65
CA ALA A 17 19.97 -47.41 -7.26
C ALA A 17 19.54 -46.43 -6.13
N LEU A 18 20.36 -45.42 -5.86
CA LEU A 18 19.97 -44.26 -5.09
C LEU A 18 18.90 -43.51 -5.93
N THR A 19 17.65 -43.91 -5.76
CA THR A 19 16.52 -43.11 -6.19
C THR A 19 16.43 -41.90 -5.22
N GLY A 20 17.24 -40.90 -5.48
CA GLY A 20 17.03 -39.59 -4.91
C GLY A 20 15.61 -39.14 -5.28
N SER A 21 14.68 -39.23 -4.34
CA SER A 21 13.37 -38.64 -4.48
C SER A 21 13.59 -37.15 -4.70
N LEU A 22 13.55 -36.72 -5.96
CA LEU A 22 13.36 -35.31 -6.29
C LEU A 22 12.02 -34.92 -5.66
N VAL A 23 12.07 -34.36 -4.45
CA VAL A 23 10.93 -33.67 -3.87
C VAL A 23 10.60 -32.56 -4.85
N GLN A 24 9.69 -32.85 -5.75
CA GLN A 24 9.16 -31.87 -6.70
C GLN A 24 8.49 -30.80 -5.85
N ALA A 25 9.16 -29.66 -5.72
CA ALA A 25 8.63 -28.55 -4.97
C ALA A 25 7.26 -28.20 -5.57
N GLN A 26 6.21 -28.39 -4.79
CA GLN A 26 4.84 -28.15 -5.22
C GLN A 26 4.71 -26.69 -5.65
N ASP A 27 4.18 -26.44 -6.84
CA ASP A 27 3.90 -25.10 -7.35
C ASP A 27 3.01 -24.35 -6.36
N LYS A 28 3.43 -23.15 -5.97
CA LYS A 28 2.68 -22.29 -5.05
C LYS A 28 1.94 -21.21 -5.83
N THR A 29 0.67 -21.03 -5.54
CA THR A 29 -0.12 -19.93 -6.09
C THR A 29 -0.64 -19.08 -4.95
N PHE A 30 -0.32 -17.78 -4.99
CA PHE A 30 -0.70 -16.79 -3.98
C PHE A 30 -1.62 -15.73 -4.58
N LYS A 31 -2.55 -15.23 -3.78
CA LYS A 31 -3.44 -14.13 -4.13
C LYS A 31 -2.85 -12.81 -3.64
N LEU A 32 -2.92 -11.78 -4.46
CA LEU A 32 -2.59 -10.40 -4.10
C LEU A 32 -3.82 -9.52 -4.26
N ALA A 33 -4.34 -9.00 -3.15
CA ALA A 33 -5.48 -8.10 -3.11
C ALA A 33 -5.05 -6.64 -3.08
N LEU A 34 -5.74 -5.76 -3.83
CA LEU A 34 -5.61 -4.31 -3.72
C LEU A 34 -6.89 -3.60 -4.17
N GLN A 35 -7.05 -2.34 -3.72
CA GLN A 35 -8.28 -1.57 -3.92
C GLN A 35 -8.36 -0.88 -5.29
N ASN A 36 -7.20 -0.54 -5.88
CA ASN A 36 -7.15 0.24 -7.11
C ASN A 36 -7.58 -0.59 -8.33
N PRO A 37 -8.28 0.00 -9.31
CA PRO A 37 -8.75 -0.69 -10.50
C PRO A 37 -7.62 -0.96 -11.50
N LYS A 38 -7.86 -1.86 -12.44
CA LYS A 38 -6.93 -2.15 -13.54
C LYS A 38 -6.57 -0.86 -14.30
N GLY A 39 -5.30 -0.71 -14.65
CA GLY A 39 -4.74 0.50 -15.28
C GLY A 39 -4.16 1.52 -14.30
N HIS A 40 -4.43 1.40 -13.00
CA HIS A 40 -3.77 2.23 -11.98
C HIS A 40 -2.30 1.79 -11.78
N PRO A 41 -1.35 2.73 -11.53
CA PRO A 41 0.07 2.41 -11.33
C PRO A 41 0.36 1.35 -10.25
N LEU A 42 -0.45 1.28 -9.19
CA LEU A 42 -0.31 0.22 -8.17
C LEU A 42 -0.60 -1.17 -8.72
N VAL A 43 -1.59 -1.30 -9.63
CA VAL A 43 -1.87 -2.58 -10.28
C VAL A 43 -0.72 -2.97 -11.21
N THR A 44 -0.19 -2.00 -11.98
CA THR A 44 1.01 -2.22 -12.81
C THR A 44 2.20 -2.70 -11.97
N GLY A 45 2.39 -2.11 -10.78
CA GLY A 45 3.43 -2.54 -9.84
C GLY A 45 3.18 -3.93 -9.24
N ALA A 46 1.93 -4.27 -8.92
CA ALA A 46 1.55 -5.59 -8.43
C ALA A 46 1.72 -6.68 -9.51
N GLU A 47 1.39 -6.37 -10.76
CA GLU A 47 1.62 -7.24 -11.91
C GLU A 47 3.12 -7.44 -12.15
N LYS A 48 3.94 -6.38 -12.04
CA LYS A 48 5.41 -6.47 -12.10
C LYS A 48 5.97 -7.33 -10.96
N PHE A 49 5.45 -7.20 -9.76
CA PHE A 49 5.81 -8.08 -8.64
C PHE A 49 5.52 -9.54 -8.97
N ALA A 50 4.33 -9.85 -9.49
CA ALA A 50 3.93 -11.19 -9.88
C ALA A 50 4.86 -11.77 -10.98
N GLU A 51 5.21 -10.97 -11.98
CA GLU A 51 6.17 -11.33 -13.04
C GLU A 51 7.53 -11.67 -12.45
N LEU A 52 8.07 -10.81 -11.59
CA LEU A 52 9.38 -11.00 -10.95
C LEU A 52 9.42 -12.24 -10.06
N VAL A 53 8.36 -12.50 -9.30
CA VAL A 53 8.24 -13.70 -8.47
C VAL A 53 8.27 -14.95 -9.34
N ALA A 54 7.51 -14.98 -10.43
CA ALA A 54 7.48 -16.11 -11.36
C ALA A 54 8.87 -16.32 -12.00
N ALA A 55 9.50 -15.25 -12.49
CA ALA A 55 10.82 -15.32 -13.12
C ALA A 55 11.90 -15.83 -12.13
N LYS A 56 11.98 -15.22 -10.92
CA LYS A 56 13.00 -15.55 -9.91
C LYS A 56 12.80 -16.95 -9.33
N SER A 57 11.56 -17.48 -9.31
CA SER A 57 11.25 -18.84 -8.83
C SER A 57 11.33 -19.93 -9.92
N GLY A 58 11.64 -19.56 -11.17
CA GLY A 58 11.56 -20.50 -12.30
C GLY A 58 10.15 -21.04 -12.53
N GLY A 59 9.12 -20.22 -12.28
CA GLY A 59 7.70 -20.55 -12.43
C GLY A 59 7.06 -21.32 -11.27
N LYS A 60 7.83 -21.67 -10.24
CA LYS A 60 7.35 -22.45 -9.06
C LYS A 60 6.44 -21.66 -8.13
N ILE A 61 6.55 -20.34 -8.14
CA ILE A 61 5.67 -19.44 -7.37
C ILE A 61 4.95 -18.53 -8.34
N LYS A 62 3.63 -18.52 -8.24
CA LYS A 62 2.74 -17.65 -9.05
C LYS A 62 1.98 -16.72 -8.12
N VAL A 63 1.79 -15.47 -8.54
CA VAL A 63 0.96 -14.50 -7.82
C VAL A 63 -0.19 -14.06 -8.73
N SER A 64 -1.41 -14.28 -8.28
CA SER A 64 -2.63 -13.83 -8.96
C SER A 64 -3.06 -12.48 -8.38
N VAL A 65 -3.09 -11.44 -9.20
CA VAL A 65 -3.47 -10.07 -8.77
C VAL A 65 -4.97 -9.89 -8.88
N PHE A 66 -5.60 -9.40 -7.80
CA PHE A 66 -7.03 -9.13 -7.67
C PHE A 66 -7.25 -7.64 -7.41
N PRO A 67 -7.37 -6.82 -8.47
CA PRO A 67 -7.55 -5.37 -8.36
C PRO A 67 -9.00 -4.99 -8.08
N GLY A 68 -9.24 -3.69 -7.76
CA GLY A 68 -10.57 -3.10 -7.65
C GLY A 68 -11.36 -3.53 -6.43
N GLY A 69 -10.69 -3.99 -5.35
CA GLY A 69 -11.38 -4.39 -4.12
C GLY A 69 -12.23 -5.68 -4.27
N THR A 70 -12.00 -6.48 -5.31
CA THR A 70 -12.81 -7.70 -5.62
C THR A 70 -12.73 -8.77 -4.54
N LEU A 71 -11.70 -8.73 -3.66
CA LEU A 71 -11.57 -9.63 -2.51
C LEU A 71 -12.00 -8.99 -1.18
N GLY A 72 -12.64 -7.82 -1.22
CA GLY A 72 -13.09 -7.06 -0.07
C GLY A 72 -12.30 -5.77 0.18
N GLY A 73 -12.77 -4.94 1.12
CA GLY A 73 -12.09 -3.72 1.56
C GLY A 73 -10.82 -4.02 2.37
N ASP A 74 -10.03 -2.96 2.64
CA ASP A 74 -8.71 -3.11 3.27
C ASP A 74 -8.76 -3.86 4.62
N ALA A 75 -9.69 -3.52 5.51
CA ALA A 75 -9.82 -4.19 6.81
C ALA A 75 -10.13 -5.69 6.67
N GLN A 76 -10.98 -6.04 5.70
CA GLN A 76 -11.35 -7.43 5.42
C GLN A 76 -10.16 -8.21 4.84
N THR A 77 -9.42 -7.62 3.89
CA THR A 77 -8.25 -8.27 3.28
C THR A 77 -7.09 -8.42 4.25
N VAL A 78 -6.87 -7.45 5.16
CA VAL A 78 -5.90 -7.58 6.26
C VAL A 78 -6.26 -8.76 7.17
N SER A 79 -7.52 -8.86 7.61
CA SER A 79 -7.99 -9.98 8.43
C SER A 79 -7.86 -11.32 7.71
N ALA A 80 -8.18 -11.36 6.41
CA ALA A 80 -8.01 -12.54 5.58
C ALA A 80 -6.54 -12.96 5.43
N SER A 81 -5.61 -11.98 5.36
CA SER A 81 -4.17 -12.23 5.33
C SER A 81 -3.66 -12.77 6.65
N GLN A 82 -4.11 -12.23 7.79
CA GLN A 82 -3.82 -12.80 9.11
C GLN A 82 -4.30 -14.26 9.23
N GLY A 83 -5.46 -14.56 8.68
CA GLY A 83 -6.02 -15.92 8.61
C GLY A 83 -5.32 -16.86 7.60
N GLY A 84 -4.57 -16.31 6.64
CA GLY A 84 -3.86 -17.06 5.59
C GLY A 84 -4.73 -17.46 4.40
N THR A 85 -5.88 -16.82 4.19
CA THR A 85 -6.78 -17.07 3.04
C THR A 85 -6.52 -16.14 1.86
N ILE A 86 -5.86 -15.00 2.11
CA ILE A 86 -5.25 -14.10 1.13
C ILE A 86 -3.80 -13.95 1.56
N GLU A 87 -2.87 -14.24 0.66
CA GLU A 87 -1.45 -14.23 1.02
C GLU A 87 -0.87 -12.81 1.02
N PHE A 88 -1.12 -12.03 -0.05
CA PHE A 88 -0.63 -10.66 -0.17
C PHE A 88 -1.76 -9.64 -0.13
N VAL A 89 -1.50 -8.51 0.53
CA VAL A 89 -2.34 -7.31 0.44
C VAL A 89 -1.44 -6.12 0.16
N LEU A 90 -1.82 -5.30 -0.83
CA LEU A 90 -1.20 -4.01 -1.11
C LEU A 90 -2.21 -2.92 -0.73
N LEU A 91 -1.92 -2.17 0.35
CA LEU A 91 -2.88 -1.25 0.97
C LEU A 91 -2.21 0.01 1.51
N ASN A 92 -3.01 1.06 1.77
CA ASN A 92 -2.53 2.26 2.46
C ASN A 92 -1.93 1.89 3.83
N SER A 93 -0.67 2.27 4.04
CA SER A 93 0.07 1.94 5.26
C SER A 93 -0.59 2.47 6.53
N GLY A 94 -1.25 3.64 6.48
CA GLY A 94 -1.95 4.21 7.62
C GLY A 94 -3.11 3.34 8.15
N ILE A 95 -3.72 2.51 7.30
CA ILE A 95 -4.77 1.56 7.71
C ILE A 95 -4.24 0.52 8.70
N LEU A 96 -2.95 0.18 8.60
CA LEU A 96 -2.29 -0.74 9.53
C LEU A 96 -2.19 -0.19 10.97
N ALA A 97 -2.53 1.08 11.21
CA ALA A 97 -2.65 1.64 12.55
C ALA A 97 -3.68 0.90 13.42
N SER A 98 -4.67 0.25 12.81
CA SER A 98 -5.61 -0.65 13.51
C SER A 98 -4.91 -1.87 14.13
N GLN A 99 -3.76 -2.27 13.62
CA GLN A 99 -2.95 -3.39 14.09
C GLN A 99 -1.77 -2.92 14.95
N VAL A 100 -1.08 -1.88 14.50
CA VAL A 100 0.11 -1.28 15.13
C VAL A 100 -0.02 0.24 15.03
N LYS A 101 -0.27 0.90 16.15
CA LYS A 101 -0.54 2.35 16.24
C LYS A 101 0.49 3.22 15.54
N ASP A 102 1.74 2.81 15.56
CA ASP A 102 2.85 3.53 14.91
C ASP A 102 2.62 3.83 13.42
N PHE A 103 1.86 3.02 12.71
CA PHE A 103 1.56 3.26 11.29
C PHE A 103 0.72 4.51 11.04
N GLU A 104 0.08 5.05 12.07
CA GLU A 104 -0.71 6.29 11.96
C GLU A 104 0.14 7.50 11.54
N VAL A 105 1.46 7.49 11.78
CA VAL A 105 2.37 8.55 11.34
C VAL A 105 2.34 8.78 9.82
N TYR A 106 2.02 7.76 9.03
CA TYR A 106 1.92 7.88 7.58
C TYR A 106 0.68 8.65 7.12
N ASP A 107 -0.29 8.86 8.02
CA ASP A 107 -1.46 9.67 7.76
C ASP A 107 -1.35 11.09 8.37
N PHE A 108 -0.19 11.47 8.96
CA PHE A 108 0.04 12.82 9.45
C PHE A 108 0.06 13.82 8.29
N PRO A 109 -0.83 14.84 8.32
CA PRO A 109 -0.84 15.86 7.27
C PRO A 109 0.51 16.61 7.20
N PHE A 110 0.96 16.89 5.96
CA PHE A 110 2.20 17.62 5.66
C PHE A 110 3.48 17.02 6.26
N MET A 111 3.47 15.74 6.61
CA MET A 111 4.63 15.06 7.18
C MET A 111 5.82 15.03 6.22
N PHE A 112 5.56 14.70 4.96
CA PHE A 112 6.58 14.68 3.90
C PHE A 112 6.45 15.91 3.01
N ALA A 113 7.57 16.57 2.73
CA ALA A 113 7.60 17.71 1.83
C ALA A 113 7.65 17.30 0.34
N ASN A 114 8.18 16.11 0.06
CA ASN A 114 8.34 15.58 -1.29
C ASN A 114 8.52 14.05 -1.27
N ALA A 115 8.45 13.45 -2.46
CA ALA A 115 8.57 12.00 -2.62
C ALA A 115 9.94 11.45 -2.20
N LYS A 116 11.03 12.24 -2.32
CA LYS A 116 12.37 11.80 -1.90
C LYS A 116 12.47 11.63 -0.38
N GLU A 117 11.87 12.55 0.39
CA GLU A 117 11.78 12.39 1.84
C GLU A 117 11.01 11.12 2.21
N ALA A 118 9.86 10.91 1.57
CA ALA A 118 9.04 9.73 1.80
C ALA A 118 9.82 8.44 1.49
N ASP A 119 10.44 8.34 0.31
CA ASP A 119 11.24 7.18 -0.09
C ASP A 119 12.33 6.86 0.92
N THR A 120 13.10 7.88 1.34
CA THR A 120 14.22 7.69 2.27
C THR A 120 13.74 7.18 3.62
N VAL A 121 12.61 7.68 4.11
CA VAL A 121 12.04 7.27 5.40
C VAL A 121 11.45 5.86 5.33
N VAL A 122 10.64 5.56 4.31
CA VAL A 122 9.94 4.27 4.24
C VAL A 122 10.87 3.11 3.88
N ASP A 123 11.88 3.33 3.03
CA ASP A 123 12.86 2.31 2.67
C ASP A 123 14.00 2.19 3.71
N GLY A 124 14.15 3.21 4.54
CA GLY A 124 15.17 3.30 5.57
C GLY A 124 14.85 2.50 6.85
N PRO A 125 15.71 2.64 7.87
CA PRO A 125 15.56 1.93 9.14
C PRO A 125 14.21 2.18 9.83
N PHE A 126 13.63 3.37 9.66
CA PHE A 126 12.32 3.72 10.22
C PHE A 126 11.21 2.84 9.65
N GLY A 127 11.06 2.81 8.32
CA GLY A 127 10.03 2.00 7.66
C GLY A 127 10.22 0.50 7.88
N GLN A 128 11.48 0.02 7.86
CA GLN A 128 11.80 -1.37 8.17
C GLN A 128 11.40 -1.74 9.61
N LYS A 129 11.65 -0.85 10.58
CA LYS A 129 11.23 -1.05 11.98
C LYS A 129 9.70 -1.14 12.10
N LEU A 130 8.96 -0.29 11.38
CA LEU A 130 7.50 -0.35 11.38
C LEU A 130 6.99 -1.68 10.78
N HIS A 131 7.50 -2.07 9.62
CA HIS A 131 7.16 -3.36 9.02
C HIS A 131 7.50 -4.54 9.96
N GLY A 132 8.61 -4.46 10.69
CA GLY A 132 9.00 -5.49 11.67
C GLY A 132 7.96 -5.70 12.78
N LYS A 133 7.27 -4.64 13.22
CA LYS A 133 6.22 -4.72 14.24
C LYS A 133 4.97 -5.50 13.80
N LEU A 134 4.79 -5.70 12.49
CA LEU A 134 3.66 -6.45 11.94
C LEU A 134 3.72 -7.95 12.25
N ALA A 135 4.90 -8.48 12.55
CA ALA A 135 5.09 -9.91 12.82
C ALA A 135 4.25 -10.39 14.02
N ASP A 136 4.16 -9.59 15.08
CA ASP A 136 3.34 -9.88 16.28
C ASP A 136 1.83 -9.80 15.98
N LYS A 137 1.46 -9.29 14.82
CA LYS A 137 0.09 -9.19 14.33
C LYS A 137 -0.24 -10.19 13.23
N GLY A 138 0.61 -11.20 13.04
CA GLY A 138 0.39 -12.24 12.03
C GLY A 138 0.63 -11.79 10.59
N LEU A 139 1.40 -10.72 10.38
CA LEU A 139 1.69 -10.14 9.08
C LEU A 139 3.20 -9.95 8.88
N VAL A 140 3.65 -9.94 7.64
CA VAL A 140 5.04 -9.64 7.25
C VAL A 140 5.02 -8.47 6.27
N GLY A 141 5.68 -7.37 6.60
CA GLY A 141 5.89 -6.25 5.67
C GLY A 141 7.04 -6.55 4.72
N LEU A 142 6.83 -6.36 3.40
CA LEU A 142 7.84 -6.69 2.38
C LEU A 142 8.44 -5.45 1.74
N ALA A 143 7.63 -4.50 1.30
CA ALA A 143 8.08 -3.27 0.65
C ALA A 143 7.02 -2.18 0.76
N TYR A 144 7.45 -0.93 0.54
CA TYR A 144 6.55 0.20 0.39
C TYR A 144 6.46 0.63 -1.08
N PHE A 145 5.23 0.71 -1.58
CA PHE A 145 4.85 1.27 -2.87
C PHE A 145 4.35 2.72 -2.66
N GLU A 146 4.00 3.41 -3.73
CA GLU A 146 3.54 4.81 -3.68
C GLU A 146 2.11 4.92 -4.20
N LEU A 147 1.22 5.51 -3.39
CA LEU A 147 -0.03 6.07 -3.90
C LEU A 147 0.19 7.53 -4.34
N GLY A 148 0.94 8.29 -3.53
CA GLY A 148 1.35 9.65 -3.80
C GLY A 148 0.70 10.70 -2.89
N PHE A 149 0.85 11.97 -3.27
CA PHE A 149 0.27 13.10 -2.55
C PHE A 149 -1.22 13.26 -2.84
N ARG A 150 -1.98 13.47 -1.78
CA ARG A 150 -3.44 13.54 -1.80
C ARG A 150 -3.93 14.97 -1.98
N ASN A 151 -4.99 15.10 -2.78
CA ASN A 151 -5.65 16.34 -3.14
C ASN A 151 -7.15 16.22 -2.89
N MET A 152 -7.84 17.33 -2.64
CA MET A 152 -9.26 17.32 -2.31
C MET A 152 -10.13 17.49 -3.56
N THR A 153 -11.22 16.70 -3.66
CA THR A 153 -12.27 16.95 -4.65
C THR A 153 -13.62 17.16 -3.96
N ASN A 154 -14.50 17.92 -4.59
CA ASN A 154 -15.90 18.04 -4.16
C ASN A 154 -16.82 18.43 -5.33
N SER A 155 -18.12 18.24 -5.13
CA SER A 155 -19.17 18.57 -6.11
C SER A 155 -19.82 19.94 -5.89
N LYS A 156 -19.49 20.66 -4.81
CA LYS A 156 -20.23 21.86 -4.35
C LYS A 156 -19.62 23.17 -4.83
N ARG A 157 -18.32 23.39 -4.58
CA ARG A 157 -17.64 24.67 -4.81
C ARG A 157 -16.14 24.54 -4.99
N PRO A 158 -15.49 25.50 -5.65
CA PRO A 158 -14.03 25.59 -5.62
C PRO A 158 -13.53 25.75 -4.19
N ILE A 159 -12.36 25.20 -3.89
CA ILE A 159 -11.62 25.43 -2.65
C ILE A 159 -10.43 26.30 -3.03
N THR A 160 -10.46 27.56 -2.68
CA THR A 160 -9.42 28.57 -2.90
C THR A 160 -8.80 29.04 -1.60
N THR A 161 -9.54 28.90 -0.50
CA THR A 161 -9.11 29.16 0.87
C THR A 161 -9.38 27.94 1.74
N VAL A 162 -8.71 27.87 2.90
CA VAL A 162 -8.96 26.79 3.87
C VAL A 162 -10.39 26.82 4.40
N ASP A 163 -10.98 28.00 4.51
CA ASP A 163 -12.34 28.16 5.03
C ASP A 163 -13.43 27.67 4.05
N ASP A 164 -13.12 27.54 2.75
CA ASP A 164 -14.02 26.93 1.76
C ASP A 164 -14.29 25.43 2.03
N ILE A 165 -13.45 24.79 2.85
CA ILE A 165 -13.60 23.39 3.22
C ILE A 165 -14.68 23.20 4.29
N ALA A 166 -14.96 24.25 5.08
CA ALA A 166 -15.90 24.17 6.19
C ALA A 166 -17.31 23.75 5.73
N GLY A 167 -17.94 22.86 6.50
CA GLY A 167 -19.29 22.35 6.26
C GLY A 167 -19.41 21.28 5.17
N LEU A 168 -18.36 21.01 4.36
CA LEU A 168 -18.38 19.91 3.39
C LEU A 168 -18.43 18.54 4.10
N LYS A 169 -19.25 17.65 3.59
CA LYS A 169 -19.23 16.24 3.97
C LYS A 169 -18.12 15.54 3.18
N LEU A 170 -17.00 15.26 3.81
CA LEU A 170 -15.85 14.67 3.16
C LEU A 170 -15.68 13.21 3.56
N ARG A 171 -15.65 12.32 2.58
CA ARG A 171 -15.22 10.95 2.84
C ARG A 171 -13.74 10.92 3.19
N VAL A 172 -13.41 10.17 4.23
CA VAL A 172 -12.03 9.91 4.67
C VAL A 172 -11.75 8.42 4.75
N ILE A 173 -10.47 8.05 4.72
CA ILE A 173 -10.02 6.70 5.06
C ILE A 173 -10.40 6.44 6.52
N PRO A 174 -10.93 5.24 6.88
CA PRO A 174 -11.31 4.90 8.25
C PRO A 174 -10.10 4.81 9.21
N ASN A 175 -9.57 5.96 9.61
CA ASN A 175 -8.51 6.12 10.59
C ASN A 175 -8.80 7.37 11.43
N ALA A 176 -8.52 7.33 12.74
CA ALA A 176 -8.87 8.37 13.68
C ALA A 176 -8.29 9.75 13.31
N ILE A 177 -7.03 9.79 12.91
CA ILE A 177 -6.39 11.05 12.49
C ILE A 177 -7.07 11.67 11.27
N ASN A 178 -7.53 10.86 10.30
CA ASN A 178 -8.21 11.35 9.11
C ASN A 178 -9.57 11.97 9.44
N VAL A 179 -10.25 11.46 10.46
CA VAL A 179 -11.46 12.09 11.01
C VAL A 179 -11.14 13.41 11.69
N ASP A 180 -10.08 13.44 12.49
CA ASP A 180 -9.75 14.61 13.31
C ASP A 180 -9.24 15.80 12.47
N TRP A 181 -8.37 15.56 11.47
CA TRP A 181 -7.89 16.67 10.66
C TRP A 181 -8.99 17.28 9.78
N VAL A 182 -9.95 16.49 9.28
CA VAL A 182 -11.11 17.03 8.56
C VAL A 182 -11.99 17.86 9.49
N LYS A 183 -12.23 17.42 10.72
CA LYS A 183 -12.94 18.22 11.74
C LYS A 183 -12.22 19.53 12.07
N ALA A 184 -10.89 19.52 12.16
CA ALA A 184 -10.10 20.72 12.43
C ALA A 184 -10.21 21.79 11.33
N LEU A 185 -10.62 21.39 10.11
CA LEU A 185 -10.95 22.29 9.01
C LEU A 185 -12.42 22.77 9.03
N GLY A 186 -13.22 22.37 10.02
CA GLY A 186 -14.64 22.69 10.10
C GLY A 186 -15.53 21.86 9.16
N ALA A 187 -15.01 20.83 8.53
CA ALA A 187 -15.75 19.90 7.68
C ALA A 187 -16.33 18.72 8.45
N ASN A 188 -17.20 17.97 7.80
CA ASN A 188 -17.88 16.80 8.36
C ASN A 188 -17.28 15.51 7.78
N PRO A 189 -16.40 14.79 8.50
CA PRO A 189 -15.79 13.58 8.01
C PRO A 189 -16.76 12.41 8.01
N THR A 190 -16.74 11.62 6.94
CA THR A 190 -17.48 10.37 6.81
C THR A 190 -16.48 9.23 6.53
N PRO A 191 -16.06 8.47 7.56
CA PRO A 191 -15.22 7.29 7.36
C PRO A 191 -15.97 6.24 6.52
N LEU A 192 -15.38 5.84 5.40
CA LEU A 192 -16.02 4.91 4.47
C LEU A 192 -14.97 4.08 3.76
N ALA A 193 -15.21 2.77 3.60
CA ALA A 193 -14.32 1.88 2.86
C ALA A 193 -14.21 2.30 1.39
N PHE A 194 -13.02 2.10 0.79
CA PHE A 194 -12.76 2.61 -0.56
C PHE A 194 -13.70 2.06 -1.63
N PRO A 195 -14.10 0.76 -1.65
CA PRO A 195 -15.04 0.23 -2.64
C PRO A 195 -16.43 0.91 -2.65
N GLU A 196 -16.82 1.54 -1.55
CA GLU A 196 -18.12 2.21 -1.40
C GLU A 196 -18.09 3.67 -1.87
N LEU A 197 -16.88 4.22 -2.12
CA LEU A 197 -16.69 5.65 -2.31
C LEU A 197 -17.38 6.21 -3.56
N TYR A 198 -17.24 5.55 -4.72
CA TYR A 198 -17.85 6.07 -5.96
C TYR A 198 -19.37 6.20 -5.82
N ALA A 199 -20.04 5.18 -5.30
CA ALA A 199 -21.47 5.20 -5.08
C ALA A 199 -21.90 6.28 -4.08
N ALA A 200 -21.14 6.48 -2.99
CA ALA A 200 -21.41 7.54 -2.02
C ALA A 200 -21.29 8.96 -2.61
N LEU A 201 -20.32 9.18 -3.51
CA LEU A 201 -20.16 10.43 -4.25
C LEU A 201 -21.30 10.64 -5.26
N GLU A 202 -21.65 9.61 -6.03
CA GLU A 202 -22.72 9.64 -7.03
C GLU A 202 -24.08 9.92 -6.39
N GLN A 203 -24.39 9.26 -5.27
CA GLN A 203 -25.63 9.45 -4.51
C GLN A 203 -25.63 10.73 -3.66
N LYS A 204 -24.51 11.50 -3.66
CA LYS A 204 -24.34 12.72 -2.84
C LYS A 204 -24.50 12.48 -1.33
N ALA A 205 -24.24 11.25 -0.87
CA ALA A 205 -24.14 10.93 0.54
C ALA A 205 -22.95 11.67 1.19
N VAL A 206 -21.89 11.88 0.41
CA VAL A 206 -20.78 12.78 0.71
C VAL A 206 -20.62 13.81 -0.40
N ASP A 207 -20.13 15.00 -0.05
CA ASP A 207 -19.90 16.10 -1.00
C ASP A 207 -18.57 15.96 -1.74
N GLY A 208 -17.61 15.30 -1.10
CA GLY A 208 -16.26 15.16 -1.62
C GLY A 208 -15.45 14.09 -0.95
N GLN A 209 -14.21 14.00 -1.41
CA GLN A 209 -13.19 13.07 -0.93
C GLN A 209 -11.79 13.66 -1.15
N GLU A 210 -10.75 12.95 -0.75
CA GLU A 210 -9.37 13.32 -1.01
C GLU A 210 -8.58 12.07 -1.43
N ASN A 211 -7.77 12.21 -2.47
CA ASN A 211 -6.91 11.15 -3.03
C ASN A 211 -5.84 11.76 -3.96
N PRO A 212 -4.81 10.99 -4.32
CA PRO A 212 -3.90 11.36 -5.40
C PRO A 212 -4.59 11.43 -6.76
N LEU A 213 -4.01 12.19 -7.68
CA LEU A 213 -4.58 12.42 -9.02
C LEU A 213 -4.78 11.11 -9.79
N SER A 214 -3.84 10.17 -9.68
CA SER A 214 -3.93 8.86 -10.31
C SER A 214 -5.15 8.05 -9.85
N VAL A 215 -5.53 8.16 -8.56
CA VAL A 215 -6.72 7.51 -8.01
C VAL A 215 -7.99 8.19 -8.50
N ILE A 216 -8.02 9.53 -8.49
CA ILE A 216 -9.17 10.32 -8.99
C ILE A 216 -9.44 9.99 -10.45
N LEU A 217 -8.39 9.89 -11.27
CA LEU A 217 -8.49 9.58 -12.68
C LEU A 217 -8.92 8.11 -12.92
N ALA A 218 -8.22 7.14 -12.32
CA ALA A 218 -8.46 5.73 -12.56
C ALA A 218 -9.84 5.25 -12.08
N ASN A 219 -10.37 5.86 -11.02
CA ASN A 219 -11.72 5.57 -10.51
C ASN A 219 -12.79 6.48 -11.10
N LYS A 220 -12.44 7.32 -12.08
CA LYS A 220 -13.36 8.22 -12.78
C LYS A 220 -14.13 9.17 -11.84
N PHE A 221 -13.52 9.58 -10.72
CA PHE A 221 -14.22 10.48 -9.79
C PHE A 221 -14.58 11.82 -10.44
N PHE A 222 -13.94 12.20 -11.55
CA PHE A 222 -14.31 13.36 -12.35
C PHE A 222 -15.77 13.31 -12.89
N GLU A 223 -16.38 12.13 -13.00
CA GLU A 223 -17.79 11.99 -13.42
C GLU A 223 -18.75 12.47 -12.34
N VAL A 224 -18.35 12.39 -11.06
CA VAL A 224 -19.19 12.71 -9.88
C VAL A 224 -18.61 13.84 -9.01
N GLN A 225 -17.45 14.39 -9.37
CA GLN A 225 -16.75 15.46 -8.67
C GLN A 225 -16.35 16.57 -9.64
N LYS A 226 -16.77 17.80 -9.38
CA LYS A 226 -16.56 18.94 -10.28
C LYS A 226 -15.26 19.70 -9.98
N HIS A 227 -14.94 19.86 -8.70
CA HIS A 227 -13.84 20.71 -8.24
C HIS A 227 -12.68 19.85 -7.70
N LEU A 228 -11.48 20.23 -8.07
CA LEU A 228 -10.22 19.62 -7.58
C LEU A 228 -9.32 20.72 -7.04
N ALA A 229 -9.00 20.67 -5.75
CA ALA A 229 -8.04 21.55 -5.11
C ALA A 229 -6.70 20.82 -4.90
N LEU A 230 -5.62 21.38 -5.45
CA LEU A 230 -4.26 20.83 -5.31
C LEU A 230 -3.70 21.21 -3.93
N THR A 231 -4.04 20.41 -2.94
CA THR A 231 -3.65 20.65 -1.54
C THR A 231 -2.36 19.92 -1.15
N ASN A 232 -2.05 18.80 -1.78
CA ASN A 232 -0.90 17.93 -1.46
C ASN A 232 -0.69 17.75 0.06
N HIS A 233 -1.79 17.66 0.80
CA HIS A 233 -1.81 17.74 2.26
C HIS A 233 -1.34 16.48 2.96
N GLN A 234 -1.25 15.35 2.26
CA GLN A 234 -0.82 14.07 2.85
C GLN A 234 -0.16 13.22 1.77
N TYR A 235 0.94 12.54 2.10
CA TYR A 235 1.55 11.52 1.26
C TYR A 235 1.21 10.13 1.79
N ASN A 236 0.77 9.24 0.91
CA ASN A 236 0.45 7.87 1.31
C ASN A 236 1.42 6.84 0.71
N PRO A 237 2.30 6.26 1.54
CA PRO A 237 2.96 5.01 1.19
C PRO A 237 1.97 3.86 1.25
N GLN A 238 2.18 2.85 0.41
CA GLN A 238 1.38 1.63 0.36
C GLN A 238 2.23 0.46 0.82
N SER A 239 1.82 -0.25 1.86
CA SER A 239 2.51 -1.44 2.32
C SER A 239 2.11 -2.67 1.51
N LEU A 240 3.08 -3.38 0.95
CA LEU A 240 2.90 -4.76 0.51
C LEU A 240 3.16 -5.66 1.71
N ILE A 241 2.09 -6.25 2.22
CA ILE A 241 2.15 -7.19 3.35
C ILE A 241 1.85 -8.61 2.90
N PHE A 242 2.34 -9.58 3.68
CA PHE A 242 2.15 -11.01 3.46
C PHE A 242 1.63 -11.69 4.72
N SER A 243 0.86 -12.75 4.58
CA SER A 243 0.40 -13.61 5.68
C SER A 243 1.57 -14.25 6.41
N LYS A 244 1.76 -13.94 7.70
CA LYS A 244 2.80 -14.60 8.51
C LYS A 244 2.56 -16.10 8.64
N LYS A 245 1.30 -16.52 8.73
CA LYS A 245 0.92 -17.95 8.79
C LYS A 245 1.45 -18.72 7.58
N VAL A 246 1.33 -18.15 6.36
CA VAL A 246 1.86 -18.76 5.14
C VAL A 246 3.38 -18.56 5.04
N TRP A 247 3.88 -17.37 5.44
CA TRP A 247 5.31 -17.06 5.43
C TRP A 247 6.15 -18.08 6.19
N ASP A 248 5.67 -18.49 7.36
CA ASP A 248 6.39 -19.42 8.22
C ASP A 248 6.53 -20.82 7.60
N THR A 249 5.69 -21.16 6.61
CA THR A 249 5.78 -22.42 5.84
C THR A 249 6.75 -22.35 4.66
N LEU A 250 7.22 -21.14 4.28
CA LEU A 250 8.08 -20.96 3.11
C LEU A 250 9.55 -21.30 3.44
N SER A 251 10.24 -21.84 2.44
CA SER A 251 11.69 -22.01 2.51
C SER A 251 12.41 -20.65 2.60
N PRO A 252 13.63 -20.59 3.16
CA PRO A 252 14.44 -19.37 3.14
C PRO A 252 14.64 -18.82 1.72
N GLY A 253 14.78 -19.70 0.73
CA GLY A 253 14.91 -19.32 -0.69
C GLY A 253 13.66 -18.66 -1.23
N ASP A 254 12.47 -19.24 -0.97
CA ASP A 254 11.19 -18.63 -1.38
C ASP A 254 10.98 -17.27 -0.75
N ARG A 255 11.25 -17.12 0.56
CA ARG A 255 11.18 -15.85 1.27
C ARG A 255 12.07 -14.79 0.63
N LYS A 256 13.30 -15.15 0.28
CA LYS A 256 14.24 -14.25 -0.39
C LYS A 256 13.73 -13.83 -1.77
N ILE A 257 13.18 -14.75 -2.56
CA ILE A 257 12.56 -14.43 -3.86
C ILE A 257 11.46 -13.40 -3.71
N LEU A 258 10.56 -13.57 -2.74
CA LEU A 258 9.46 -12.63 -2.49
C LEU A 258 9.97 -11.25 -2.05
N GLN A 259 10.97 -11.20 -1.18
CA GLN A 259 11.58 -9.94 -0.71
C GLN A 259 12.29 -9.20 -1.85
N ASP A 260 13.12 -9.89 -2.63
CA ASP A 260 13.85 -9.29 -3.74
C ASP A 260 12.89 -8.77 -4.82
N ALA A 261 11.85 -9.55 -5.15
CA ALA A 261 10.82 -9.15 -6.11
C ALA A 261 10.02 -7.93 -5.62
N ALA A 262 9.67 -7.88 -4.32
CA ALA A 262 8.95 -6.75 -3.73
C ALA A 262 9.77 -5.46 -3.77
N ALA A 263 11.06 -5.52 -3.42
CA ALA A 263 11.97 -4.38 -3.47
C ALA A 263 12.18 -3.84 -4.89
N GLU A 264 12.27 -4.73 -5.88
CA GLU A 264 12.42 -4.35 -7.29
C GLU A 264 11.11 -3.76 -7.85
N ALA A 265 9.98 -4.42 -7.59
CA ALA A 265 8.66 -3.97 -8.05
C ALA A 265 8.24 -2.64 -7.44
N SER A 266 8.57 -2.37 -6.18
CA SER A 266 8.23 -1.09 -5.53
C SER A 266 8.95 0.09 -6.18
N LYS A 267 10.23 -0.05 -6.52
CA LYS A 267 10.99 0.98 -7.24
C LYS A 267 10.42 1.24 -8.64
N PHE A 268 10.11 0.17 -9.37
CA PHE A 268 9.47 0.25 -10.68
C PHE A 268 8.12 0.98 -10.59
N GLN A 269 7.28 0.61 -9.62
CA GLN A 269 5.96 1.21 -9.46
C GLN A 269 6.02 2.70 -9.14
N ARG A 270 6.92 3.13 -8.25
CA ARG A 270 7.11 4.55 -7.92
C ARG A 270 7.49 5.35 -9.17
N GLN A 271 8.38 4.83 -10.00
CA GLN A 271 8.73 5.48 -11.25
C GLN A 271 7.54 5.61 -12.19
N VAL A 272 6.78 4.52 -12.41
CA VAL A 272 5.56 4.53 -13.23
C VAL A 272 4.53 5.54 -12.71
N ASN A 273 4.34 5.61 -11.37
CA ASN A 273 3.39 6.55 -10.77
C ASN A 273 3.80 8.00 -11.00
N ARG A 274 5.07 8.32 -10.82
CA ARG A 274 5.63 9.68 -10.98
C ARG A 274 5.64 10.15 -12.42
N ASP A 275 5.98 9.27 -13.36
CA ASP A 275 5.98 9.56 -14.79
C ASP A 275 4.56 9.92 -15.30
N LYS A 276 3.52 9.37 -14.70
CA LYS A 276 2.12 9.66 -15.04
C LYS A 276 1.55 10.92 -14.40
N ALA A 277 2.11 11.39 -13.28
CA ALA A 277 1.49 12.41 -12.44
C ALA A 277 1.13 13.71 -13.16
N ALA A 278 2.00 14.21 -14.04
CA ALA A 278 1.72 15.42 -14.83
C ALA A 278 0.60 15.19 -15.85
N GLY A 279 0.61 14.04 -16.54
CA GLY A 279 -0.43 13.66 -17.49
C GLY A 279 -1.79 13.42 -16.84
N ASP A 280 -1.83 12.92 -15.62
CA ASP A 280 -3.07 12.68 -14.87
C ASP A 280 -3.81 14.00 -14.59
N LEU A 281 -3.10 15.06 -14.20
CA LEU A 281 -3.70 16.40 -13.99
C LEU A 281 -4.31 16.95 -15.27
N ASP A 282 -3.58 16.87 -16.38
CA ASP A 282 -4.07 17.35 -17.67
C ASP A 282 -5.29 16.55 -18.14
N GLN A 283 -5.30 15.25 -17.90
CA GLN A 283 -6.44 14.41 -18.24
C GLN A 283 -7.68 14.75 -17.38
N LEU A 284 -7.51 15.03 -16.08
CA LEU A 284 -8.60 15.46 -15.21
C LEU A 284 -9.18 16.80 -15.65
N LYS A 285 -8.34 17.77 -16.05
CA LYS A 285 -8.79 19.04 -16.66
C LYS A 285 -9.59 18.80 -17.96
N LYS A 286 -9.10 17.94 -18.86
CA LYS A 286 -9.79 17.56 -20.10
C LYS A 286 -11.13 16.87 -19.83
N ASN A 287 -11.23 16.12 -18.73
CA ASN A 287 -12.48 15.48 -18.29
C ASN A 287 -13.42 16.46 -17.53
N GLY A 288 -13.14 17.75 -17.55
CA GLY A 288 -14.04 18.81 -17.07
C GLY A 288 -13.88 19.19 -15.60
N MET A 289 -12.87 18.69 -14.89
CA MET A 289 -12.62 19.13 -13.51
C MET A 289 -12.09 20.57 -13.47
N GLN A 290 -12.69 21.37 -12.59
CA GLN A 290 -12.22 22.72 -12.27
C GLN A 290 -11.13 22.64 -11.23
N VAL A 291 -9.91 22.94 -11.64
CA VAL A 291 -8.72 22.83 -10.79
C VAL A 291 -8.43 24.17 -10.11
N THR A 292 -8.19 24.13 -8.81
CA THR A 292 -7.74 25.26 -8.00
C THR A 292 -6.45 24.92 -7.27
N GLU A 293 -5.64 25.94 -7.03
CA GLU A 293 -4.43 25.86 -6.22
C GLU A 293 -4.59 26.81 -5.03
N LEU A 294 -4.27 26.32 -3.83
CA LEU A 294 -4.23 27.17 -2.65
C LEU A 294 -2.93 27.99 -2.67
N SER A 295 -3.04 29.26 -2.31
CA SER A 295 -1.86 30.11 -2.14
C SER A 295 -0.94 29.56 -1.03
N ALA A 296 0.33 29.95 -1.03
CA ALA A 296 1.26 29.59 0.02
C ALA A 296 0.77 30.00 1.42
N ALA A 297 0.07 31.15 1.51
CA ALA A 297 -0.53 31.63 2.75
C ALA A 297 -1.67 30.71 3.23
N GLU A 298 -2.53 30.27 2.32
CA GLU A 298 -3.61 29.33 2.66
C GLU A 298 -3.07 27.96 3.04
N LEU A 299 -2.05 27.46 2.35
CA LEU A 299 -1.38 26.21 2.75
C LEU A 299 -0.70 26.34 4.12
N ALA A 300 -0.16 27.52 4.48
CA ALA A 300 0.36 27.77 5.82
C ALA A 300 -0.75 27.72 6.88
N LYS A 301 -1.90 28.36 6.64
CA LYS A 301 -3.08 28.27 7.52
C LYS A 301 -3.54 26.80 7.68
N PHE A 302 -3.54 26.02 6.60
CA PHE A 302 -3.89 24.61 6.66
C PHE A 302 -2.92 23.87 7.59
N ARG A 303 -1.60 24.05 7.42
CA ARG A 303 -0.59 23.45 8.30
C ARG A 303 -0.79 23.86 9.76
N ASP A 304 -1.09 25.12 10.02
CA ASP A 304 -1.32 25.62 11.38
C ASP A 304 -2.53 24.94 12.03
N LYS A 305 -3.62 24.75 11.31
CA LYS A 305 -4.80 24.00 11.79
C LYS A 305 -4.46 22.52 12.07
N MET A 306 -3.45 21.94 11.41
CA MET A 306 -3.04 20.55 11.63
C MET A 306 -2.15 20.34 12.86
N LYS A 307 -1.46 21.39 13.35
CA LYS A 307 -0.55 21.26 14.50
C LYS A 307 -1.18 20.61 15.73
N PRO A 308 -2.37 21.05 16.22
CA PRO A 308 -3.00 20.41 17.38
C PRO A 308 -3.44 18.97 17.11
N VAL A 309 -3.84 18.65 15.87
CA VAL A 309 -4.20 17.28 15.47
C VAL A 309 -2.97 16.38 15.53
N ILE A 310 -1.86 16.83 14.90
CA ILE A 310 -0.60 16.08 14.91
C ILE A 310 -0.10 15.88 16.34
N ALA A 311 -0.16 16.91 17.20
CA ALA A 311 0.23 16.80 18.60
C ALA A 311 -0.56 15.73 19.34
N LYS A 312 -1.91 15.75 19.22
CA LYS A 312 -2.79 14.73 19.81
C LYS A 312 -2.44 13.33 19.36
N HIS A 313 -2.28 13.12 18.03
CA HIS A 313 -2.02 11.80 17.47
C HIS A 313 -0.57 11.34 17.70
N SER A 314 0.37 12.26 17.91
CA SER A 314 1.72 11.94 18.37
C SER A 314 1.76 11.25 19.73
N GLU A 315 0.84 11.62 20.64
CA GLU A 315 0.68 10.93 21.93
C GLU A 315 0.15 9.50 21.74
N VAL A 316 -0.79 9.31 20.79
CA VAL A 316 -1.39 7.99 20.48
C VAL A 316 -0.36 7.04 19.84
N VAL A 317 0.44 7.56 18.92
CA VAL A 317 1.51 6.82 18.23
C VAL A 317 2.66 6.50 19.20
N GLY A 318 2.95 7.40 20.11
CA GLY A 318 4.05 7.32 21.06
C GLY A 318 5.27 8.16 20.65
N ALA A 319 5.81 8.84 21.65
CA ALA A 319 6.89 9.83 21.45
C ALA A 319 8.13 9.26 20.75
N ASP A 320 8.49 8.00 21.01
CA ASP A 320 9.68 7.38 20.42
C ASP A 320 9.57 7.19 18.92
N THR A 321 8.37 6.82 18.44
CA THR A 321 8.13 6.65 16.99
C THR A 321 8.14 8.01 16.29
N VAL A 322 7.49 9.02 16.88
CA VAL A 322 7.47 10.37 16.31
C VAL A 322 8.87 10.98 16.27
N LYS A 323 9.62 10.91 17.38
CA LYS A 323 11.02 11.38 17.44
C LYS A 323 11.93 10.69 16.43
N ALA A 324 11.74 9.36 16.24
CA ALA A 324 12.52 8.62 15.25
C ALA A 324 12.23 9.09 13.82
N LEU A 325 10.96 9.36 13.50
CA LEU A 325 10.55 9.92 12.22
C LEU A 325 11.13 11.32 12.00
N GLU A 326 10.98 12.20 12.99
CA GLU A 326 11.52 13.58 12.93
C GLU A 326 13.04 13.59 12.78
N ALA A 327 13.74 12.68 13.44
CA ALA A 327 15.19 12.54 13.30
C ALA A 327 15.61 12.15 11.88
N GLU A 328 14.88 11.25 11.22
CA GLU A 328 15.14 10.90 9.81
C GLU A 328 14.86 12.10 8.88
N LEU A 329 13.73 12.78 9.07
CA LEU A 329 13.35 13.94 8.26
C LEU A 329 14.34 15.11 8.46
N SER A 330 14.83 15.34 9.68
CA SER A 330 15.78 16.40 9.98
C SER A 330 17.13 16.20 9.29
N LYS A 331 17.54 14.95 9.00
CA LYS A 331 18.76 14.67 8.23
C LYS A 331 18.61 15.09 6.76
N LEU A 332 17.38 15.08 6.23
CA LEU A 332 17.07 15.35 4.83
C LEU A 332 16.80 16.84 4.55
N ARG A 333 16.43 17.60 5.60
CA ARG A 333 16.01 19.01 5.53
C ARG A 333 17.14 20.01 5.91
N LYS A 334 18.38 19.53 5.91
CA LYS A 334 19.59 20.35 6.20
C LYS A 334 19.99 21.20 5.01
#